data_c53f792f69678fcad3216adf2388c515
#
_entry.id   c53f792f69678fcad3216adf2388c515
#
_cell.length_a   1.000
_cell.length_b   1.000
_cell.length_c   1.000
_cell.angle_alpha   90.00
_cell.angle_beta   90.00
_cell.angle_gamma   90.00
#
_symmetry.space_group_name_H-M   'P 1'
#
loop_
_entity.id
_entity.type
_entity.pdbx_description
1 polymer ?
#
loop_
_entity_poly.entity_id
_entity_poly.type
_entity_poly.pdbx_seq_one_letter_code
_entity_poly.pdbx_strand_id
1 'polypeptide(L)'
;DALEREWQRGYDLVILGGNCLYELATAEEQETIIRKAAGALKRGGFLFVDNAHMEGELAPDWQVTGQRRKLGLSGACADGSQVESFAEITWVDAANRLVRLRRRVEITLPGGETIAQEYEQQKHPVSAGEVRGWLEQNGFEIQQHYGDYTGSPYTDNSPRAIFWARKG
;
A
#
# COMPACT_ATOMS: atom_id res chain seq x y z
N ASP A 1 -2.47 -12.37 -10.42
CA ASP A 1 -1.43 -11.49 -9.91
C ASP A 1 -1.27 -10.27 -10.83
N ALA A 2 -1.29 -9.05 -10.28
CA ALA A 2 -1.19 -7.81 -11.05
C ALA A 2 0.22 -7.58 -11.63
N LEU A 3 1.24 -8.14 -10.98
CA LEU A 3 2.63 -8.06 -11.44
C LEU A 3 2.87 -8.95 -12.65
N GLU A 4 2.26 -10.13 -12.71
CA GLU A 4 2.51 -11.12 -13.75
C GLU A 4 1.65 -10.90 -15.00
N ARG A 5 0.37 -10.54 -14.81
CA ARG A 5 -0.58 -10.39 -15.93
C ARG A 5 -0.26 -9.17 -16.77
N GLU A 6 -0.42 -9.30 -18.09
CA GLU A 6 -0.52 -8.14 -18.97
C GLU A 6 -1.79 -7.35 -18.66
N TRP A 7 -1.64 -6.03 -18.57
CA TRP A 7 -2.76 -5.14 -18.40
C TRP A 7 -3.35 -4.75 -19.76
N GLN A 8 -4.67 -4.74 -19.84
CA GLN A 8 -5.35 -4.20 -21.00
C GLN A 8 -4.97 -2.73 -21.20
N ARG A 9 -4.98 -2.27 -22.44
CA ARG A 9 -4.59 -0.90 -22.80
C ARG A 9 -5.81 -0.07 -23.16
N GLY A 10 -5.63 1.25 -23.18
CA GLY A 10 -6.64 2.17 -23.66
C GLY A 10 -7.52 2.75 -22.58
N TYR A 11 -7.09 2.70 -21.33
CA TYR A 11 -7.80 3.34 -20.22
C TYR A 11 -7.59 4.86 -20.20
N ASP A 12 -8.63 5.59 -19.79
CA ASP A 12 -8.56 7.02 -19.53
C ASP A 12 -8.08 7.30 -18.09
N LEU A 13 -8.31 6.33 -17.17
CA LEU A 13 -7.94 6.42 -15.76
C LEU A 13 -7.49 5.04 -15.26
N VAL A 14 -6.39 5.03 -14.50
CA VAL A 14 -5.97 3.91 -13.64
C VAL A 14 -5.93 4.40 -12.21
N ILE A 15 -6.40 3.59 -11.27
CA ILE A 15 -6.44 3.90 -9.84
C ILE A 15 -5.59 2.89 -9.08
N LEU A 16 -4.53 3.37 -8.42
CA LEU A 16 -3.73 2.66 -7.44
C LEU A 16 -4.09 3.21 -6.05
N GLY A 17 -5.26 2.82 -5.54
CA GLY A 17 -5.85 3.37 -4.32
C GLY A 17 -5.73 2.48 -3.10
N GLY A 18 -6.06 3.03 -1.93
CA GLY A 18 -6.20 2.25 -0.69
C GLY A 18 -4.91 1.63 -0.18
N ASN A 19 -3.75 2.27 -0.35
CA ASN A 19 -2.43 1.76 0.03
C ASN A 19 -1.99 0.52 -0.78
N CYS A 20 -2.45 0.31 -2.00
CA CYS A 20 -2.10 -0.88 -2.77
C CYS A 20 -0.59 -1.05 -2.99
N LEU A 21 0.19 0.05 -3.04
CA LEU A 21 1.65 -0.05 -3.12
C LEU A 21 2.26 -0.73 -1.88
N TYR A 22 1.66 -0.59 -0.70
CA TYR A 22 2.12 -1.29 0.52
C TYR A 22 1.87 -2.81 0.50
N GLU A 23 1.06 -3.32 -0.42
CA GLU A 23 0.85 -4.76 -0.59
C GLU A 23 1.93 -5.41 -1.48
N LEU A 24 2.81 -4.60 -2.06
CA LEU A 24 3.95 -5.03 -2.87
C LEU A 24 5.20 -5.14 -1.99
N ALA A 25 6.00 -6.17 -2.26
CA ALA A 25 7.07 -6.57 -1.36
C ALA A 25 8.35 -5.72 -1.47
N THR A 26 8.56 -5.04 -2.61
CA THR A 26 9.79 -4.30 -2.90
C THR A 26 9.51 -3.01 -3.68
N ALA A 27 10.47 -2.08 -3.65
CA ALA A 27 10.46 -0.86 -4.46
C ALA A 27 10.36 -1.17 -5.97
N GLU A 28 11.03 -2.24 -6.43
CA GLU A 28 10.98 -2.67 -7.83
C GLU A 28 9.59 -3.13 -8.27
N GLU A 29 8.88 -3.86 -7.40
CA GLU A 29 7.50 -4.27 -7.66
C GLU A 29 6.57 -3.05 -7.72
N GLN A 30 6.77 -2.08 -6.82
CA GLN A 30 6.01 -0.84 -6.76
C GLN A 30 6.22 0.01 -8.01
N GLU A 31 7.48 0.19 -8.44
CA GLU A 31 7.81 0.85 -9.72
C GLU A 31 7.20 0.09 -10.91
N THR A 32 7.26 -1.24 -10.90
CA THR A 32 6.70 -2.08 -11.97
C THR A 32 5.21 -1.86 -12.14
N ILE A 33 4.43 -1.73 -11.06
CA ILE A 33 3.00 -1.43 -11.13
C ILE A 33 2.75 -0.05 -11.72
N ILE A 34 3.53 0.97 -11.37
CA ILE A 34 3.43 2.32 -11.96
C ILE A 34 3.75 2.26 -13.47
N ARG A 35 4.80 1.53 -13.87
CA ARG A 35 5.15 1.33 -15.28
C ARG A 35 4.05 0.59 -16.05
N LYS A 36 3.42 -0.43 -15.45
CA LYS A 36 2.26 -1.12 -16.04
C LYS A 36 1.06 -0.19 -16.20
N ALA A 37 0.79 0.65 -15.21
CA ALA A 37 -0.26 1.67 -15.29
C ALA A 37 0.01 2.66 -16.45
N ALA A 38 1.27 3.09 -16.62
CA ALA A 38 1.65 3.90 -17.76
C ALA A 38 1.37 3.20 -19.09
N GLY A 39 1.71 1.90 -19.21
CA GLY A 39 1.44 1.09 -20.41
C GLY A 39 -0.04 0.88 -20.72
N ALA A 40 -0.88 0.86 -19.68
CA ALA A 40 -2.33 0.65 -19.80
C ALA A 40 -3.09 1.92 -20.18
N LEU A 41 -2.58 3.09 -19.83
CA LEU A 41 -3.24 4.37 -20.10
C LEU A 41 -3.07 4.82 -21.55
N LYS A 42 -4.08 5.51 -22.07
CA LYS A 42 -3.98 6.34 -23.28
C LYS A 42 -3.06 7.52 -23.03
N ARG A 43 -2.51 8.10 -24.10
CA ARG A 43 -1.85 9.40 -24.01
C ARG A 43 -2.84 10.45 -23.50
N GLY A 44 -2.42 11.23 -22.50
CA GLY A 44 -3.28 12.20 -21.82
C GLY A 44 -4.22 11.60 -20.75
N GLY A 45 -4.21 10.27 -20.57
CA GLY A 45 -4.93 9.60 -19.50
C GLY A 45 -4.30 9.87 -18.12
N PHE A 46 -5.03 9.53 -17.07
CA PHE A 46 -4.65 9.86 -15.70
C PHE A 46 -4.33 8.62 -14.86
N LEU A 47 -3.33 8.75 -14.00
CA LEU A 47 -3.05 7.82 -12.91
C LEU A 47 -3.34 8.51 -11.57
N PHE A 48 -4.20 7.89 -10.77
CA PHE A 48 -4.44 8.25 -9.37
C PHE A 48 -3.67 7.27 -8.48
N VAL A 49 -2.80 7.80 -7.61
CA VAL A 49 -2.05 7.00 -6.62
C VAL A 49 -2.37 7.52 -5.24
N ASP A 50 -2.81 6.64 -4.34
CA ASP A 50 -3.20 7.00 -2.98
C ASP A 50 -2.60 6.03 -1.97
N ASN A 51 -1.64 6.53 -1.18
CA ASN A 51 -0.97 5.77 -0.13
C ASN A 51 -0.78 6.57 1.15
N ALA A 52 -0.75 5.86 2.28
CA ALA A 52 0.11 6.30 3.38
C ALA A 52 1.55 6.36 2.87
N HIS A 53 2.40 7.13 3.52
CA HIS A 53 3.80 7.24 3.15
C HIS A 53 4.68 7.22 4.40
N MET A 54 5.97 6.94 4.21
CA MET A 54 6.97 6.98 5.25
C MET A 54 8.25 7.59 4.66
N GLU A 55 8.54 8.81 5.06
CA GLU A 55 9.74 9.52 4.61
C GLU A 55 10.97 9.11 5.42
N GLY A 56 12.13 9.09 4.78
CA GLY A 56 13.40 8.81 5.43
C GLY A 56 13.54 7.37 5.95
N GLU A 57 14.01 7.23 7.19
CA GLU A 57 14.21 5.92 7.84
C GLU A 57 12.89 5.27 8.24
N LEU A 58 12.92 3.95 8.45
CA LEU A 58 11.77 3.24 9.01
C LEU A 58 11.41 3.80 10.39
N ALA A 59 10.15 4.12 10.60
CA ALA A 59 9.65 4.58 11.89
C ALA A 59 9.97 3.55 13.00
N PRO A 60 10.24 3.99 14.23
CA PRO A 60 10.70 3.12 15.32
C PRO A 60 9.79 1.90 15.57
N ASP A 61 8.48 2.07 15.43
CA ASP A 61 7.51 0.99 15.63
C ASP A 61 7.54 -0.07 14.50
N TRP A 62 8.09 0.25 13.33
CA TRP A 62 8.35 -0.70 12.24
C TRP A 62 9.64 -1.48 12.42
N GLN A 63 10.48 -1.12 13.40
CA GLN A 63 11.74 -1.78 13.70
C GLN A 63 11.65 -2.75 14.90
N VAL A 64 10.50 -2.78 15.60
CA VAL A 64 10.31 -3.65 16.77
C VAL A 64 9.79 -5.01 16.33
N THR A 65 10.64 -6.05 16.45
CA THR A 65 10.31 -7.44 16.12
C THR A 65 9.75 -8.20 17.32
N GLY A 66 8.99 -9.27 17.05
CA GLY A 66 8.49 -10.20 18.07
C GLY A 66 7.30 -9.69 18.90
N GLN A 67 6.79 -8.50 18.62
CA GLN A 67 5.61 -7.96 19.28
C GLN A 67 4.34 -8.21 18.45
N ARG A 68 3.45 -9.06 18.97
CA ARG A 68 2.11 -9.25 18.39
C ARG A 68 1.23 -8.04 18.74
N ARG A 69 0.69 -7.39 17.70
CA ARG A 69 -0.20 -6.23 17.81
C ARG A 69 -1.56 -6.57 17.24
N LYS A 70 -2.62 -6.20 17.96
CA LYS A 70 -3.99 -6.27 17.45
C LYS A 70 -4.19 -5.15 16.42
N LEU A 71 -4.79 -5.49 15.28
CA LEU A 71 -5.08 -4.53 14.23
C LEU A 71 -6.50 -3.98 14.37
N GLY A 72 -6.74 -2.78 13.82
CA GLY A 72 -8.03 -2.12 13.84
C GLY A 72 -9.15 -2.84 13.07
N LEU A 73 -8.82 -3.82 12.23
CA LEU A 73 -9.77 -4.70 11.53
C LEU A 73 -10.23 -5.85 12.45
N SER A 74 -10.74 -5.54 13.64
CA SER A 74 -11.25 -6.50 14.60
C SER A 74 -12.64 -6.04 15.05
N GLY A 75 -13.58 -6.96 15.16
CA GLY A 75 -14.94 -6.62 15.58
C GLY A 75 -15.94 -7.75 15.44
N ALA A 76 -17.20 -7.44 15.76
CA ALA A 76 -18.32 -8.35 15.60
C ALA A 76 -18.93 -8.24 14.20
N CYS A 77 -19.24 -9.39 13.60
CA CYS A 77 -20.00 -9.47 12.36
C CYS A 77 -21.50 -9.52 12.63
N ALA A 78 -22.31 -9.25 11.60
CA ALA A 78 -23.78 -9.23 11.72
C ALA A 78 -24.39 -10.58 12.09
N ASP A 79 -23.70 -11.69 11.78
CA ASP A 79 -24.10 -13.06 12.13
C ASP A 79 -23.70 -13.47 13.56
N GLY A 80 -23.09 -12.56 14.33
CA GLY A 80 -22.60 -12.81 15.68
C GLY A 80 -21.18 -13.37 15.76
N SER A 81 -20.52 -13.64 14.63
CA SER A 81 -19.11 -14.03 14.62
C SER A 81 -18.22 -12.88 15.07
N GLN A 82 -17.09 -13.23 15.70
CA GLN A 82 -16.06 -12.27 16.12
C GLN A 82 -14.83 -12.43 15.23
N VAL A 83 -14.30 -11.32 14.72
CA VAL A 83 -13.06 -11.30 13.94
C VAL A 83 -11.97 -10.58 14.72
N GLU A 84 -10.80 -11.20 14.84
CA GLU A 84 -9.61 -10.59 15.38
C GLU A 84 -8.46 -10.69 14.39
N SER A 85 -7.77 -9.58 14.18
CA SER A 85 -6.63 -9.51 13.29
C SER A 85 -5.40 -9.06 14.05
N PHE A 86 -4.29 -9.74 13.80
CA PHE A 86 -3.01 -9.48 14.44
C PHE A 86 -1.90 -9.34 13.41
N ALA A 87 -0.88 -8.58 13.77
CA ALA A 87 0.38 -8.52 13.03
C ALA A 87 1.55 -8.58 14.00
N GLU A 88 2.61 -9.21 13.57
CA GLU A 88 3.90 -9.27 14.25
C GLU A 88 5.00 -9.03 13.20
N ILE A 89 5.93 -8.12 13.48
CA ILE A 89 7.10 -7.95 12.64
C ILE A 89 8.09 -9.05 13.00
N THR A 90 8.43 -9.88 12.03
CA THR A 90 9.33 -11.03 12.21
C THR A 90 10.76 -10.76 11.75
N TRP A 91 10.94 -9.78 10.86
CA TRP A 91 12.23 -9.41 10.30
C TRP A 91 12.23 -7.98 9.77
N VAL A 92 13.38 -7.30 9.87
CA VAL A 92 13.60 -5.93 9.39
C VAL A 92 14.95 -5.84 8.69
N ASP A 93 14.97 -5.23 7.52
CA ASP A 93 16.15 -4.70 6.84
C ASP A 93 15.99 -3.17 6.73
N ALA A 94 16.52 -2.45 7.71
CA ALA A 94 16.36 -1.01 7.78
C ALA A 94 17.09 -0.29 6.63
N ALA A 95 18.21 -0.84 6.13
CA ALA A 95 18.98 -0.25 5.04
C ALA A 95 18.21 -0.23 3.71
N ASN A 96 17.45 -1.28 3.45
CA ASN A 96 16.62 -1.41 2.25
C ASN A 96 15.14 -1.09 2.50
N ARG A 97 14.79 -0.65 3.71
CA ARG A 97 13.41 -0.33 4.14
C ARG A 97 12.44 -1.49 3.94
N LEU A 98 12.89 -2.72 4.19
CA LEU A 98 12.07 -3.93 4.06
C LEU A 98 11.66 -4.46 5.43
N VAL A 99 10.41 -4.90 5.52
CA VAL A 99 9.84 -5.46 6.74
C VAL A 99 9.04 -6.70 6.39
N ARG A 100 9.24 -7.81 7.13
CA ARG A 100 8.35 -8.98 7.06
C ARG A 100 7.42 -9.00 8.25
N LEU A 101 6.16 -9.23 7.94
CA LEU A 101 5.08 -9.32 8.91
C LEU A 101 4.45 -10.70 8.83
N ARG A 102 4.24 -11.31 9.99
CA ARG A 102 3.31 -12.41 10.16
C ARG A 102 1.94 -11.83 10.47
N ARG A 103 0.98 -12.16 9.63
CA ARG A 103 -0.43 -11.79 9.80
C ARG A 103 -1.22 -12.98 10.28
N ARG A 104 -2.12 -12.77 11.24
CA ARG A 104 -3.03 -13.79 11.73
C ARG A 104 -4.44 -13.20 11.84
N VAL A 105 -5.39 -13.90 11.23
CA VAL A 105 -6.82 -13.59 11.35
C VAL A 105 -7.48 -14.76 12.06
N GLU A 106 -8.24 -14.47 13.10
CA GLU A 106 -9.03 -15.43 13.87
C GLU A 106 -10.50 -15.06 13.74
N ILE A 107 -11.33 -16.05 13.42
CA ILE A 107 -12.79 -15.90 13.34
C ILE A 107 -13.40 -16.87 14.33
N THR A 108 -14.07 -16.34 15.36
CA THR A 108 -14.83 -17.14 16.31
C THR A 108 -16.30 -17.11 15.90
N LEU A 109 -16.83 -18.27 15.52
CA LEU A 109 -18.24 -18.45 15.14
C LEU A 109 -19.17 -18.34 16.37
N PRO A 110 -20.48 -18.08 16.18
CA PRO A 110 -21.45 -17.98 17.28
C PRO A 110 -21.49 -19.24 18.17
N GLY A 111 -21.14 -20.40 17.63
CA GLY A 111 -21.03 -21.67 18.36
C GLY A 111 -19.76 -21.85 19.20
N GLY A 112 -18.84 -20.86 19.18
CA GLY A 112 -17.58 -20.90 19.92
C GLY A 112 -16.42 -21.58 19.17
N GLU A 113 -16.64 -22.13 17.98
CA GLU A 113 -15.57 -22.65 17.12
C GLU A 113 -14.70 -21.51 16.61
N THR A 114 -13.37 -21.67 16.64
CA THR A 114 -12.42 -20.69 16.13
C THR A 114 -11.67 -21.22 14.92
N ILE A 115 -11.71 -20.46 13.82
CA ILE A 115 -10.95 -20.69 12.60
C ILE A 115 -9.84 -19.64 12.54
N ALA A 116 -8.61 -20.05 12.32
CA ALA A 116 -7.48 -19.13 12.20
C ALA A 116 -6.72 -19.36 10.90
N GLN A 117 -6.32 -18.24 10.27
CA GLN A 117 -5.44 -18.24 9.11
C GLN A 117 -4.22 -17.38 9.41
N GLU A 118 -3.05 -17.88 9.05
CA GLU A 118 -1.78 -17.17 9.20
C GLU A 118 -1.05 -17.12 7.86
N TYR A 119 -0.40 -15.99 7.57
CA TYR A 119 0.41 -15.81 6.37
C TYR A 119 1.53 -14.80 6.63
N GLU A 120 2.61 -14.90 5.88
CA GLU A 120 3.71 -13.93 5.90
C GLU A 120 3.58 -12.97 4.72
N GLN A 121 3.94 -11.72 4.95
CA GLN A 121 3.95 -10.66 3.96
C GLN A 121 5.20 -9.81 4.14
N GLN A 122 5.93 -9.59 3.06
CA GLN A 122 6.97 -8.57 3.02
C GLN A 122 6.37 -7.26 2.55
N LYS A 123 6.84 -6.15 3.13
CA LYS A 123 6.44 -4.79 2.77
C LYS A 123 7.66 -3.91 2.58
N HIS A 124 7.53 -2.99 1.65
CA HIS A 124 8.39 -1.84 1.50
C HIS A 124 7.55 -0.59 1.77
N PRO A 125 7.69 0.08 2.94
CA PRO A 125 7.02 1.35 3.21
C PRO A 125 7.51 2.43 2.25
N VAL A 126 6.64 2.83 1.32
CA VAL A 126 6.96 3.75 0.24
C VAL A 126 7.00 5.20 0.76
N SER A 127 7.94 6.00 0.25
CA SER A 127 7.96 7.45 0.44
C SER A 127 7.24 8.19 -0.70
N ALA A 128 6.78 9.41 -0.44
CA ALA A 128 6.22 10.27 -1.49
C ALA A 128 7.27 10.63 -2.54
N GLY A 129 8.54 10.76 -2.12
CA GLY A 129 9.67 11.01 -3.04
C GLY A 129 9.90 9.87 -4.02
N GLU A 130 9.84 8.61 -3.58
CA GLU A 130 9.96 7.44 -4.44
C GLU A 130 8.82 7.39 -5.47
N VAL A 131 7.57 7.54 -5.02
CA VAL A 131 6.41 7.55 -5.94
C VAL A 131 6.53 8.67 -6.97
N ARG A 132 6.93 9.87 -6.56
CA ARG A 132 7.18 10.99 -7.47
C ARG A 132 8.22 10.62 -8.52
N GLY A 133 9.36 10.09 -8.10
CA GLY A 133 10.44 9.68 -9.01
C GLY A 133 9.97 8.64 -10.03
N TRP A 134 9.23 7.61 -9.60
CA TRP A 134 8.69 6.60 -10.51
C TRP A 134 7.64 7.15 -11.46
N LEU A 135 6.80 8.08 -11.04
CA LEU A 135 5.84 8.76 -11.92
C LEU A 135 6.57 9.53 -13.02
N GLU A 136 7.54 10.36 -12.67
CA GLU A 136 8.31 11.18 -13.62
C GLU A 136 9.12 10.31 -14.59
N GLN A 137 9.79 9.26 -14.10
CA GLN A 137 10.56 8.31 -14.93
C GLN A 137 9.67 7.53 -15.92
N ASN A 138 8.39 7.33 -15.60
CA ASN A 138 7.43 6.65 -16.46
C ASN A 138 6.58 7.60 -17.32
N GLY A 139 7.00 8.86 -17.46
CA GLY A 139 6.43 9.84 -18.38
C GLY A 139 5.12 10.48 -17.89
N PHE A 140 4.89 10.50 -16.57
CA PHE A 140 3.78 11.23 -16.00
C PHE A 140 4.18 12.66 -15.61
N GLU A 141 3.28 13.59 -15.85
CA GLU A 141 3.29 14.94 -15.29
C GLU A 141 2.35 14.99 -14.08
N ILE A 142 2.89 15.32 -12.90
CA ILE A 142 2.09 15.41 -11.68
C ILE A 142 1.29 16.70 -11.71
N GLN A 143 -0.03 16.58 -11.84
CA GLN A 143 -0.95 17.72 -11.91
C GLN A 143 -1.32 18.21 -10.50
N GLN A 144 -1.49 17.26 -9.55
CA GLN A 144 -1.86 17.55 -8.16
C GLN A 144 -1.14 16.58 -7.22
N HIS A 145 -0.78 17.08 -6.05
CA HIS A 145 -0.24 16.28 -4.95
C HIS A 145 -0.90 16.72 -3.65
N TYR A 146 -1.82 15.88 -3.16
CA TYR A 146 -2.61 16.17 -1.96
C TYR A 146 -2.12 15.39 -0.76
N GLY A 147 -2.29 15.98 0.43
CA GLY A 147 -1.94 15.38 1.72
C GLY A 147 -3.09 14.62 2.39
N ASP A 148 -4.31 14.80 1.91
CA ASP A 148 -5.53 14.19 2.44
C ASP A 148 -6.64 14.13 1.38
N TYR A 149 -7.80 13.55 1.76
CA TYR A 149 -8.97 13.45 0.89
C TYR A 149 -9.81 14.73 0.80
N THR A 150 -9.45 15.78 1.54
CA THR A 150 -10.15 17.08 1.46
C THR A 150 -9.51 18.01 0.43
N GLY A 151 -8.39 17.58 -0.17
CA GLY A 151 -7.66 18.34 -1.17
C GLY A 151 -6.63 19.30 -0.62
N SER A 152 -6.23 19.13 0.65
CA SER A 152 -5.13 19.91 1.23
C SER A 152 -3.82 19.60 0.49
N PRO A 153 -2.95 20.60 0.20
CA PRO A 153 -1.65 20.33 -0.39
C PRO A 153 -0.82 19.37 0.46
N TYR A 154 -0.06 18.51 -0.21
CA TYR A 154 0.87 17.62 0.49
C TYR A 154 1.99 18.38 1.19
N THR A 155 2.31 17.91 2.40
CA THR A 155 3.50 18.28 3.19
C THR A 155 4.07 17.01 3.82
N ASP A 156 5.30 17.05 4.32
CA ASP A 156 5.94 15.89 4.97
C ASP A 156 5.18 15.39 6.23
N ASN A 157 4.32 16.23 6.80
CA ASN A 157 3.45 15.87 7.93
C ASN A 157 2.05 15.43 7.51
N SER A 158 1.78 15.32 6.22
CA SER A 158 0.48 14.88 5.73
C SER A 158 0.20 13.43 6.09
N PRO A 159 -1.04 13.05 6.40
CA PRO A 159 -1.38 11.65 6.69
C PRO A 159 -1.30 10.75 5.45
N ARG A 160 -1.32 11.33 4.26
CA ARG A 160 -1.29 10.62 2.98
C ARG A 160 -0.45 11.35 1.95
N ALA A 161 -0.01 10.61 0.93
CA ALA A 161 0.51 11.13 -0.32
C ALA A 161 -0.43 10.68 -1.46
N ILE A 162 -1.17 11.63 -2.03
CA ILE A 162 -2.15 11.37 -3.08
C ILE A 162 -1.73 12.11 -4.33
N PHE A 163 -1.38 11.36 -5.38
CA PHE A 163 -0.95 11.90 -6.65
C PHE A 163 -2.05 11.79 -7.70
N TRP A 164 -2.27 12.87 -8.41
CA TRP A 164 -3.05 12.92 -9.64
C TRP A 164 -2.09 13.27 -10.77
N ALA A 165 -1.75 12.28 -11.59
CA ALA A 165 -0.69 12.39 -12.58
C ALA A 165 -1.22 12.10 -13.98
N ARG A 166 -0.83 12.91 -14.97
CA ARG A 166 -1.24 12.80 -16.37
C ARG A 166 -0.14 12.17 -17.19
N LYS A 167 -0.50 11.18 -18.00
CA LYS A 167 0.43 10.56 -18.95
C LYS A 167 0.70 11.49 -20.13
N GLY A 168 1.97 11.75 -20.43
CA GLY A 168 2.44 12.52 -21.59
C GLY A 168 2.17 11.86 -22.95
#